data_cdb7455fefd28ed28231100e5f155299
#
_entry.id   cdb7455fefd28ed28231100e5f155299
#
_cell.length_a   1.000
_cell.length_b   1.000
_cell.length_c   1.000
_cell.angle_alpha   90.00
_cell.angle_beta   90.00
_cell.angle_gamma   90.00
#
_symmetry.space_group_name_H-M   'P 1'
#
loop_
_entity.id
_entity.type
_entity.pdbx_description
1 polymer ?
#
loop_
_entity_poly.entity_id
_entity_poly.type
_entity_poly.pdbx_seq_one_letter_code
_entity_poly.pdbx_strand_id
1 'polypeptide(L)'
;MFKRTNFLYRLNSTAKVGWSSSITFATVGTALSTLVIVPGLSVLFSVLLGRDLSAPDPVRIACASALASVVLGVAAGVVARAATDRWLGVFEQVCTARRFDAAYWLGVSAMPVLLALLTGITNLGVAAAYAGFGGSFEGSLSMLVRSVTLLPLTLMAGICLGVFAA
;
A
#
# COMPACT_ATOMS: atom_id res chain seq x y z
N MET A 1 -5.88 -38.79 6.63
CA MET A 1 -4.49 -38.23 6.65
C MET A 1 -4.43 -37.07 5.65
N PHE A 2 -4.96 -35.89 6.03
CA PHE A 2 -4.87 -34.69 5.20
C PHE A 2 -3.44 -34.15 5.29
N LYS A 3 -2.64 -34.40 4.25
CA LYS A 3 -1.35 -33.74 4.05
C LYS A 3 -1.50 -32.26 4.38
N ARG A 4 -0.57 -31.70 5.17
CA ARG A 4 -0.27 -30.27 5.27
C ARG A 4 -0.08 -29.76 3.83
N THR A 5 -1.18 -29.48 3.16
CA THR A 5 -1.13 -28.79 1.86
C THR A 5 -0.46 -27.46 2.17
N ASN A 6 0.74 -27.36 1.67
CA ASN A 6 1.76 -26.42 2.03
C ASN A 6 1.15 -25.02 2.19
N PHE A 7 1.33 -24.40 3.35
CA PHE A 7 1.02 -23.00 3.62
C PHE A 7 1.42 -22.11 2.44
N LEU A 8 2.61 -22.35 1.88
CA LEU A 8 3.13 -21.65 0.70
C LEU A 8 2.27 -21.84 -0.56
N TYR A 9 1.71 -23.03 -0.78
CA TYR A 9 0.83 -23.26 -1.93
C TYR A 9 -0.47 -22.47 -1.80
N ARG A 10 -1.06 -22.43 -0.62
CA ARG A 10 -2.29 -21.67 -0.34
C ARG A 10 -2.04 -20.16 -0.46
N LEU A 11 -0.96 -19.68 0.14
CA LEU A 11 -0.52 -18.29 0.03
C LEU A 11 -0.35 -17.89 -1.44
N ASN A 12 0.38 -18.67 -2.22
CA ASN A 12 0.64 -18.40 -3.64
C ASN A 12 -0.65 -18.46 -4.48
N SER A 13 -1.55 -19.40 -4.19
CA SER A 13 -2.84 -19.50 -4.87
C SER A 13 -3.71 -18.26 -4.62
N THR A 14 -3.82 -17.82 -3.36
CA THR A 14 -4.60 -16.62 -3.00
C THR A 14 -3.99 -15.35 -3.59
N ALA A 15 -2.67 -15.24 -3.57
CA ALA A 15 -1.95 -14.11 -4.18
C ALA A 15 -2.15 -14.05 -5.71
N LYS A 16 -2.12 -15.21 -6.41
CA LYS A 16 -2.40 -15.28 -7.85
C LYS A 16 -3.81 -14.84 -8.21
N VAL A 17 -4.80 -15.25 -7.43
CA VAL A 17 -6.19 -14.79 -7.62
C VAL A 17 -6.28 -13.29 -7.40
N GLY A 18 -5.62 -12.76 -6.36
CA GLY A 18 -5.54 -11.32 -6.11
C GLY A 18 -4.93 -10.55 -7.28
N TRP A 19 -3.85 -11.08 -7.87
CA TRP A 19 -3.20 -10.49 -9.03
C TRP A 19 -4.11 -10.45 -10.25
N SER A 20 -4.68 -11.59 -10.63
CA SER A 20 -5.50 -11.71 -11.84
C SER A 20 -6.80 -10.90 -11.77
N SER A 21 -7.30 -10.61 -10.57
CA SER A 21 -8.51 -9.79 -10.37
C SER A 21 -8.22 -8.30 -10.15
N SER A 22 -6.96 -7.87 -10.21
CA SER A 22 -6.58 -6.47 -10.01
C SER A 22 -6.85 -5.63 -11.25
N ILE A 23 -7.77 -4.67 -11.12
CA ILE A 23 -8.08 -3.69 -12.18
C ILE A 23 -6.89 -2.75 -12.44
N THR A 24 -6.01 -2.56 -11.47
CA THR A 24 -4.86 -1.64 -11.58
C THR A 24 -3.98 -1.97 -12.78
N PHE A 25 -3.81 -3.25 -13.11
CA PHE A 25 -2.99 -3.69 -14.24
C PHE A 25 -3.81 -4.06 -15.49
N ALA A 26 -5.10 -3.75 -15.51
CA ALA A 26 -5.95 -4.05 -16.67
C ALA A 26 -5.48 -3.31 -17.93
N THR A 27 -5.03 -2.07 -17.77
CA THR A 27 -4.44 -1.28 -18.87
C THR A 27 -3.23 -0.49 -18.38
N VAL A 28 -2.33 -0.11 -19.31
CA VAL A 28 -1.18 0.75 -19.00
C VAL A 28 -1.65 2.09 -18.43
N GLY A 29 -2.77 2.63 -18.93
CA GLY A 29 -3.34 3.88 -18.45
C GLY A 29 -3.81 3.80 -17.00
N THR A 30 -4.50 2.71 -16.61
CA THR A 30 -4.92 2.51 -15.23
C THR A 30 -3.73 2.31 -14.29
N ALA A 31 -2.71 1.56 -14.72
CA ALA A 31 -1.50 1.37 -13.95
C ALA A 31 -0.75 2.70 -13.73
N LEU A 32 -0.54 3.49 -14.79
CA LEU A 32 0.13 4.78 -14.71
C LEU A 32 -0.65 5.77 -13.82
N SER A 33 -1.97 5.83 -13.98
CA SER A 33 -2.82 6.71 -13.18
C SER A 33 -2.76 6.36 -11.70
N THR A 34 -2.95 5.10 -11.34
CA THR A 34 -3.03 4.66 -9.94
C THR A 34 -1.68 4.60 -9.24
N LEU A 35 -0.61 4.27 -9.96
CA LEU A 35 0.72 4.08 -9.33
C LEU A 35 1.59 5.34 -9.36
N VAL A 36 1.34 6.26 -10.28
CA VAL A 36 2.22 7.43 -10.48
C VAL A 36 1.45 8.73 -10.34
N ILE A 37 0.39 8.94 -11.16
CA ILE A 37 -0.27 10.24 -11.25
C ILE A 37 -0.99 10.58 -9.93
N VAL A 38 -1.88 9.72 -9.48
CA VAL A 38 -2.68 9.98 -8.28
C VAL A 38 -1.80 10.10 -7.03
N PRO A 39 -0.86 9.20 -6.74
CA PRO A 39 0.05 9.34 -5.61
C PRO A 39 0.93 10.60 -5.71
N GLY A 40 1.49 10.88 -6.88
CA GLY A 40 2.33 12.06 -7.10
C GLY A 40 1.58 13.37 -6.85
N LEU A 41 0.35 13.49 -7.36
CA LEU A 41 -0.52 14.65 -7.10
C LEU A 41 -0.87 14.77 -5.62
N SER A 42 -1.11 13.67 -4.91
CA SER A 42 -1.39 13.68 -3.47
C SER A 42 -0.22 14.26 -2.66
N VAL A 43 1.02 13.88 -2.98
CA VAL A 43 2.21 14.44 -2.32
C VAL A 43 2.37 15.91 -2.65
N LEU A 44 2.24 16.31 -3.93
CA LEU A 44 2.32 17.71 -4.34
C LEU A 44 1.27 18.56 -3.65
N PHE A 45 0.03 18.09 -3.58
CA PHE A 45 -1.05 18.79 -2.88
C PHE A 45 -0.71 18.96 -1.39
N SER A 46 -0.20 17.92 -0.73
CA SER A 46 0.20 17.99 0.69
C SER A 46 1.32 19.00 0.92
N VAL A 47 2.29 19.08 0.02
CA VAL A 47 3.39 20.06 0.07
C VAL A 47 2.89 21.49 -0.12
N LEU A 48 2.01 21.71 -1.12
CA LEU A 48 1.42 23.03 -1.37
C LEU A 48 0.60 23.51 -0.18
N LEU A 49 -0.25 22.63 0.38
CA LEU A 49 -1.03 22.93 1.57
C LEU A 49 -0.12 23.26 2.78
N GLY A 50 0.96 22.51 2.94
CA GLY A 50 1.96 22.78 3.99
C GLY A 50 2.63 24.15 3.83
N ARG A 51 2.91 24.58 2.59
CA ARG A 51 3.45 25.92 2.33
C ARG A 51 2.44 27.03 2.65
N ASP A 52 1.18 26.86 2.27
CA ASP A 52 0.11 27.83 2.57
C ASP A 52 -0.11 27.97 4.08
N LEU A 53 0.06 26.88 4.84
CA LEU A 53 0.00 26.87 6.29
C LEU A 53 1.31 27.32 6.97
N SER A 54 2.28 27.82 6.20
CA SER A 54 3.59 28.28 6.70
C SER A 54 4.36 27.23 7.49
N ALA A 55 4.23 25.95 7.08
CA ALA A 55 4.93 24.86 7.75
C ALA A 55 6.47 25.00 7.58
N PRO A 56 7.23 24.77 8.66
CA PRO A 56 8.67 25.01 8.65
C PRO A 56 9.47 24.08 7.74
N ASP A 57 8.91 22.90 7.42
CA ASP A 57 9.61 21.88 6.63
C ASP A 57 8.66 21.14 5.66
N PRO A 58 8.57 21.58 4.41
CA PRO A 58 7.71 20.96 3.40
C PRO A 58 8.13 19.53 3.01
N VAL A 59 9.44 19.20 3.12
CA VAL A 59 9.92 17.84 2.80
C VAL A 59 9.44 16.84 3.86
N ARG A 60 9.41 17.25 5.11
CA ARG A 60 8.86 16.43 6.20
C ARG A 60 7.38 16.12 5.98
N ILE A 61 6.61 17.09 5.50
CA ILE A 61 5.19 16.90 5.16
C ILE A 61 5.05 15.92 3.99
N ALA A 62 5.87 16.07 2.95
CA ALA A 62 5.88 15.15 1.81
C ALA A 62 6.17 13.70 2.23
N CYS A 63 7.19 13.50 3.08
CA CYS A 63 7.53 12.18 3.60
C CYS A 63 6.42 11.60 4.49
N ALA A 64 5.82 12.40 5.36
CA ALA A 64 4.71 11.96 6.21
C ALA A 64 3.47 11.58 5.38
N SER A 65 3.14 12.39 4.37
CA SER A 65 2.05 12.10 3.41
C SER A 65 2.30 10.80 2.64
N ALA A 66 3.54 10.57 2.20
CA ALA A 66 3.92 9.35 1.52
C ALA A 66 3.72 8.11 2.41
N LEU A 67 4.15 8.15 3.67
CA LEU A 67 3.97 7.05 4.62
C LEU A 67 2.49 6.83 4.98
N ALA A 68 1.74 7.90 5.19
CA ALA A 68 0.29 7.81 5.44
C ALA A 68 -0.46 7.19 4.27
N SER A 69 -0.11 7.54 3.04
CA SER A 69 -0.71 6.95 1.83
C SER A 69 -0.45 5.44 1.71
N VAL A 70 0.72 4.96 2.15
CA VAL A 70 1.04 3.52 2.20
C VAL A 70 0.12 2.80 3.19
N VAL A 71 -0.02 3.31 4.43
CA VAL A 71 -0.90 2.70 5.44
C VAL A 71 -2.34 2.61 4.94
N LEU A 72 -2.87 3.74 4.46
CA LEU A 72 -4.25 3.82 3.97
C LEU A 72 -4.46 2.97 2.71
N GLY A 73 -3.48 2.95 1.81
CA GLY A 73 -3.53 2.14 0.59
C GLY A 73 -3.61 0.64 0.88
N VAL A 74 -2.79 0.14 1.82
CA VAL A 74 -2.87 -1.27 2.26
C VAL A 74 -4.20 -1.54 2.94
N ALA A 75 -4.59 -0.72 3.92
CA ALA A 75 -5.82 -0.94 4.67
C ALA A 75 -7.05 -0.95 3.75
N ALA A 76 -7.21 0.07 2.90
CA ALA A 76 -8.30 0.16 1.94
C ALA A 76 -8.31 -1.02 0.95
N GLY A 77 -7.12 -1.42 0.46
CA GLY A 77 -6.98 -2.54 -0.46
C GLY A 77 -7.40 -3.89 0.17
N VAL A 78 -7.02 -4.14 1.43
CA VAL A 78 -7.43 -5.35 2.17
C VAL A 78 -8.95 -5.36 2.39
N VAL A 79 -9.53 -4.24 2.83
CA VAL A 79 -10.99 -4.12 3.04
C VAL A 79 -11.74 -4.30 1.73
N ALA A 80 -11.31 -3.65 0.66
CA ALA A 80 -11.94 -3.78 -0.67
C ALA A 80 -11.90 -5.23 -1.17
N ARG A 81 -10.78 -5.92 -0.96
CA ARG A 81 -10.66 -7.33 -1.33
C ARG A 81 -11.56 -8.23 -0.50
N ALA A 82 -11.58 -8.05 0.82
CA ALA A 82 -12.47 -8.81 1.70
C ALA A 82 -13.95 -8.59 1.34
N ALA A 83 -14.32 -7.34 1.02
CA ALA A 83 -15.68 -7.03 0.56
C ALA A 83 -16.01 -7.74 -0.77
N THR A 84 -15.08 -7.77 -1.71
CA THR A 84 -15.24 -8.51 -2.98
C THR A 84 -15.41 -10.01 -2.74
N ASP A 85 -14.59 -10.60 -1.88
CA ASP A 85 -14.66 -12.02 -1.55
C ASP A 85 -15.99 -12.38 -0.85
N ARG A 86 -16.55 -11.48 -0.02
CA ARG A 86 -17.89 -11.62 0.55
C ARG A 86 -18.96 -11.57 -0.52
N TRP A 87 -18.90 -10.58 -1.41
CA TRP A 87 -19.89 -10.40 -2.47
C TRP A 87 -19.93 -11.58 -3.45
N LEU A 88 -18.76 -12.19 -3.73
CA LEU A 88 -18.65 -13.38 -4.58
C LEU A 88 -19.00 -14.70 -3.86
N GLY A 89 -19.32 -14.68 -2.57
CA GLY A 89 -19.59 -15.88 -1.76
C GLY A 89 -18.35 -16.72 -1.44
N VAL A 90 -17.16 -16.29 -1.83
CA VAL A 90 -15.89 -16.99 -1.56
C VAL A 90 -15.60 -17.02 -0.06
N PHE A 91 -15.97 -15.96 0.64
CA PHE A 91 -15.78 -15.82 2.09
C PHE A 91 -16.53 -16.93 2.87
N GLU A 92 -17.78 -17.22 2.52
CA GLU A 92 -18.57 -18.31 3.12
C GLU A 92 -17.93 -19.68 2.90
N GLN A 93 -17.40 -19.91 1.69
CA GLN A 93 -16.71 -21.16 1.36
C GLN A 93 -15.41 -21.33 2.19
N VAL A 94 -14.67 -20.24 2.42
CA VAL A 94 -13.47 -20.25 3.27
C VAL A 94 -13.83 -20.51 4.73
N CYS A 95 -14.91 -19.91 5.23
CA CYS A 95 -15.40 -20.11 6.59
C CYS A 95 -15.87 -21.54 6.81
N THR A 96 -16.71 -22.09 5.90
CA THR A 96 -17.23 -23.47 5.99
C THR A 96 -16.13 -24.51 5.87
N ALA A 97 -15.10 -24.28 5.08
CA ALA A 97 -13.94 -25.15 4.96
C ALA A 97 -13.00 -25.07 6.17
N ARG A 98 -13.29 -24.27 7.22
CA ARG A 98 -12.41 -24.00 8.38
C ARG A 98 -10.99 -23.61 7.96
N ARG A 99 -10.86 -22.90 6.86
CA ARG A 99 -9.57 -22.49 6.27
C ARG A 99 -9.24 -21.02 6.49
N PHE A 100 -9.91 -20.42 7.46
CA PHE A 100 -9.70 -19.03 7.88
C PHE A 100 -8.43 -18.95 8.72
N ASP A 101 -7.30 -18.99 8.06
CA ASP A 101 -6.00 -18.97 8.69
C ASP A 101 -5.14 -17.79 8.22
N ALA A 102 -4.00 -17.63 8.84
CA ALA A 102 -3.03 -16.58 8.49
C ALA A 102 -2.64 -16.62 6.99
N ALA A 103 -2.67 -17.79 6.34
CA ALA A 103 -2.34 -17.91 4.92
C ALA A 103 -3.37 -17.21 4.02
N TYR A 104 -4.65 -17.22 4.39
CA TYR A 104 -5.69 -16.48 3.68
C TYR A 104 -5.44 -14.97 3.77
N TRP A 105 -5.30 -14.43 4.98
CA TRP A 105 -5.12 -13.00 5.18
C TRP A 105 -3.83 -12.46 4.58
N LEU A 106 -2.73 -13.19 4.70
CA LEU A 106 -1.47 -12.82 4.05
C LEU A 106 -1.57 -12.89 2.53
N GLY A 107 -2.30 -13.87 1.98
CA GLY A 107 -2.54 -13.96 0.54
C GLY A 107 -3.43 -12.82 0.03
N VAL A 108 -4.49 -12.48 0.76
CA VAL A 108 -5.38 -11.34 0.44
C VAL A 108 -4.63 -10.01 0.50
N SER A 109 -3.72 -9.85 1.46
CA SER A 109 -2.92 -8.63 1.65
C SER A 109 -1.79 -8.49 0.64
N ALA A 110 -1.36 -9.57 -0.04
CA ALA A 110 -0.17 -9.55 -0.89
C ALA A 110 -0.25 -8.50 -2.00
N MET A 111 -1.39 -8.42 -2.68
CA MET A 111 -1.59 -7.45 -3.77
C MET A 111 -1.72 -6.00 -3.28
N PRO A 112 -2.54 -5.68 -2.27
CA PRO A 112 -2.55 -4.36 -1.65
C PRO A 112 -1.18 -3.90 -1.17
N VAL A 113 -0.40 -4.79 -0.54
CA VAL A 113 0.97 -4.48 -0.08
C VAL A 113 1.89 -4.14 -1.25
N LEU A 114 1.84 -4.93 -2.33
CA LEU A 114 2.64 -4.65 -3.52
C LEU A 114 2.30 -3.29 -4.13
N LEU A 115 1.01 -3.00 -4.30
CA LEU A 115 0.55 -1.72 -4.84
C LEU A 115 0.95 -0.55 -3.94
N ALA A 116 0.77 -0.70 -2.63
CA ALA A 116 1.16 0.33 -1.67
C ALA A 116 2.68 0.55 -1.61
N LEU A 117 3.49 -0.50 -1.78
CA LEU A 117 4.93 -0.35 -1.94
C LEU A 117 5.29 0.46 -3.18
N LEU A 118 4.70 0.12 -4.32
CA LEU A 118 4.96 0.84 -5.57
C LEU A 118 4.56 2.31 -5.46
N THR A 119 3.36 2.59 -4.94
CA THR A 119 2.90 3.98 -4.71
C THR A 119 3.74 4.70 -3.67
N GLY A 120 4.18 4.02 -2.61
CA GLY A 120 5.07 4.56 -1.59
C GLY A 120 6.44 4.97 -2.15
N ILE A 121 7.03 4.11 -2.99
CA ILE A 121 8.29 4.43 -3.68
C ILE A 121 8.11 5.64 -4.61
N THR A 122 7.01 5.68 -5.36
CA THR A 122 6.69 6.83 -6.23
C THR A 122 6.56 8.11 -5.42
N ASN A 123 5.82 8.08 -4.32
CA ASN A 123 5.63 9.23 -3.44
C ASN A 123 6.94 9.74 -2.82
N LEU A 124 7.78 8.82 -2.34
CA LEU A 124 9.10 9.17 -1.82
C LEU A 124 10.02 9.70 -2.92
N GLY A 125 9.90 9.18 -4.16
CA GLY A 125 10.60 9.71 -5.33
C GLY A 125 10.19 11.16 -5.65
N VAL A 126 8.90 11.47 -5.59
CA VAL A 126 8.39 12.84 -5.77
C VAL A 126 8.89 13.76 -4.63
N ALA A 127 8.88 13.28 -3.38
CA ALA A 127 9.40 14.02 -2.25
C ALA A 127 10.91 14.31 -2.38
N ALA A 128 11.68 13.33 -2.86
CA ALA A 128 13.10 13.48 -3.14
C ALA A 128 13.38 14.47 -4.27
N ALA A 129 12.62 14.40 -5.36
CA ALA A 129 12.72 15.36 -6.46
C ALA A 129 12.43 16.79 -5.98
N TYR A 130 11.36 16.96 -5.20
CA TYR A 130 11.02 18.24 -4.62
C TYR A 130 12.15 18.79 -3.73
N ALA A 131 12.76 17.96 -2.87
CA ALA A 131 13.90 18.32 -2.03
C ALA A 131 15.11 18.76 -2.87
N GLY A 132 15.40 18.07 -3.97
CA GLY A 132 16.49 18.40 -4.90
C GLY A 132 16.32 19.76 -5.56
N PHE A 133 15.12 20.11 -5.98
CA PHE A 133 14.80 21.42 -6.57
C PHE A 133 14.81 22.56 -5.55
N GLY A 134 14.55 22.27 -4.28
CA GLY A 134 14.49 23.27 -3.20
C GLY A 134 15.86 23.66 -2.59
N GLY A 135 16.96 23.07 -3.02
CA GLY A 135 18.33 23.40 -2.57
C GLY A 135 18.70 22.93 -1.16
N SER A 136 17.84 22.17 -0.47
CA SER A 136 18.05 21.68 0.91
C SER A 136 18.32 20.17 0.97
N PHE A 137 19.13 19.65 0.05
CA PHE A 137 19.26 18.20 -0.19
C PHE A 137 19.88 17.44 1.01
N GLU A 138 20.88 18.00 1.71
CA GLU A 138 21.58 17.29 2.79
C GLU A 138 20.68 16.99 4.00
N GLY A 139 19.89 17.96 4.45
CA GLY A 139 18.91 17.74 5.53
C GLY A 139 17.77 16.80 5.14
N SER A 140 17.37 16.88 3.88
CA SER A 140 16.28 16.07 3.31
C SER A 140 16.66 14.60 3.12
N LEU A 141 17.93 14.29 2.84
CA LEU A 141 18.41 12.93 2.68
C LEU A 141 18.20 12.08 3.93
N SER A 142 18.50 12.65 5.10
CA SER A 142 18.30 11.94 6.38
C SER A 142 16.84 11.64 6.65
N MET A 143 15.91 12.50 6.26
CA MET A 143 14.47 12.28 6.37
C MET A 143 13.97 11.22 5.40
N LEU A 144 14.45 11.23 4.16
CA LEU A 144 14.13 10.21 3.17
C LEU A 144 14.61 8.83 3.62
N VAL A 145 15.83 8.70 4.11
CA VAL A 145 16.37 7.44 4.64
C VAL A 145 15.52 6.94 5.81
N ARG A 146 15.16 7.80 6.76
CA ARG A 146 14.26 7.44 7.86
C ARG A 146 12.88 7.02 7.36
N SER A 147 12.34 7.68 6.36
CA SER A 147 11.05 7.31 5.77
C SER A 147 11.11 5.92 5.13
N VAL A 148 12.18 5.59 4.41
CA VAL A 148 12.39 4.26 3.84
C VAL A 148 12.50 3.19 4.94
N THR A 149 13.21 3.48 6.04
CA THR A 149 13.31 2.53 7.16
C THR A 149 11.98 2.31 7.90
N LEU A 150 11.05 3.26 7.83
CA LEU A 150 9.71 3.14 8.40
C LEU A 150 8.71 2.42 7.49
N LEU A 151 9.02 2.23 6.20
CA LEU A 151 8.13 1.54 5.26
C LEU A 151 7.64 0.16 5.74
N PRO A 152 8.49 -0.74 6.26
CA PRO A 152 8.01 -2.04 6.74
C PRO A 152 7.00 -1.90 7.88
N LEU A 153 7.22 -0.95 8.78
CA LEU A 153 6.32 -0.69 9.91
C LEU A 153 4.95 -0.16 9.43
N THR A 154 4.96 0.76 8.47
CA THR A 154 3.72 1.30 7.88
C THR A 154 2.94 0.25 7.11
N LEU A 155 3.61 -0.65 6.39
CA LEU A 155 2.96 -1.78 5.73
C LEU A 155 2.29 -2.72 6.74
N MET A 156 2.98 -3.06 7.83
CA MET A 156 2.41 -3.90 8.89
C MET A 156 1.22 -3.22 9.57
N ALA A 157 1.31 -1.93 9.86
CA ALA A 157 0.19 -1.15 10.40
C ALA A 157 -1.01 -1.15 9.45
N GLY A 158 -0.78 -0.97 8.14
CA GLY A 158 -1.83 -1.01 7.12
C GLY A 158 -2.51 -2.38 7.03
N ILE A 159 -1.74 -3.48 7.10
CA ILE A 159 -2.30 -4.85 7.14
C ILE A 159 -3.15 -5.04 8.38
N CYS A 160 -2.64 -4.68 9.56
CA CYS A 160 -3.38 -4.82 10.82
C CYS A 160 -4.71 -4.03 10.78
N LEU A 161 -4.66 -2.78 10.35
CA LEU A 161 -5.86 -1.94 10.21
C LEU A 161 -6.84 -2.52 9.19
N GLY A 162 -6.34 -2.98 8.05
CA GLY A 162 -7.17 -3.56 6.99
C GLY A 162 -7.85 -4.85 7.44
N VAL A 163 -7.14 -5.75 8.10
CA VAL A 163 -7.69 -7.01 8.63
C VAL A 163 -8.70 -6.75 9.75
N PHE A 164 -8.44 -5.76 10.62
CA PHE A 164 -9.37 -5.40 11.69
C PHE A 164 -10.65 -4.77 11.16
N ALA A 165 -10.59 -4.01 10.07
CA ALA A 165 -11.73 -3.33 9.46
C ALA A 165 -12.51 -4.22 8.47
N ALA A 166 -11.95 -5.35 8.03
CA ALA A 166 -12.56 -6.28 7.07
C ALA A 166 -13.52 -7.28 7.72
#